data_4cb3cee262720051e764cb21eb4465b8
#
_entry.id   4cb3cee262720051e764cb21eb4465b8
#
_cell.length_a   1.000
_cell.length_b   1.000
_cell.length_c   1.000
_cell.angle_alpha   90.00
_cell.angle_beta   90.00
_cell.angle_gamma   90.00
#
_symmetry.space_group_name_H-M   'P 1'
#
loop_
_entity.id
_entity.type
_entity.pdbx_description
1 polymer ?
#
loop_
_entity_poly.entity_id
_entity_poly.type
_entity_poly.pdbx_seq_one_letter_code
_entity_poly.pdbx_strand_id
1 'polypeptide(L)'
;VNHDDLEHIDSYLNDSNVHYSIEVNAANDFLSISDFSIVTSGTASLQSCVLGAHPIICYKTSFFNHFIISRMIQTEIIGLPNLLLSQKFFPELVQTACTPQNILLETQKLKINKFLLDQKTSLIIKNLKGIGFDSLAKEVSIL
;
A
#
# COMPACT_ATOMS: atom_id res chain seq x y z
N VAL A 1 -10.83 10.95 7.25
CA VAL A 1 -11.05 11.88 6.12
C VAL A 1 -12.10 12.87 6.57
N ASN A 2 -11.74 14.16 6.64
CA ASN A 2 -12.68 15.23 6.97
C ASN A 2 -13.58 15.54 5.78
N HIS A 3 -14.71 16.20 6.02
CA HIS A 3 -15.65 16.61 4.97
C HIS A 3 -14.96 17.52 3.92
N ASP A 4 -14.10 18.42 4.38
CA ASP A 4 -13.30 19.33 3.54
C ASP A 4 -12.34 18.57 2.61
N ASP A 5 -11.75 17.47 3.08
CA ASP A 5 -10.88 16.62 2.27
C ASP A 5 -11.64 15.93 1.14
N LEU A 6 -12.90 15.52 1.40
CA LEU A 6 -13.75 14.87 0.39
C LEU A 6 -14.13 15.83 -0.73
N GLU A 7 -14.57 17.05 -0.38
CA GLU A 7 -14.91 18.08 -1.38
C GLU A 7 -13.68 18.45 -2.24
N HIS A 8 -12.51 18.50 -1.62
CA HIS A 8 -11.27 18.81 -2.32
C HIS A 8 -10.89 17.70 -3.31
N ILE A 9 -10.97 16.43 -2.90
CA ILE A 9 -10.72 15.28 -3.79
C ILE A 9 -11.74 15.26 -4.93
N ASP A 10 -13.01 15.46 -4.63
CA ASP A 10 -14.10 15.47 -5.61
C ASP A 10 -13.89 16.56 -6.68
N SER A 11 -13.45 17.75 -6.27
CA SER A 11 -13.14 18.84 -7.18
C SER A 11 -12.02 18.52 -8.19
N TYR A 12 -11.02 17.71 -7.80
CA TYR A 12 -9.97 17.27 -8.73
C TYR A 12 -10.43 16.17 -9.68
N LEU A 13 -11.40 15.35 -9.28
CA LEU A 13 -11.83 14.19 -10.03
C LEU A 13 -12.98 14.50 -11.00
N ASN A 14 -13.82 15.48 -10.68
CA ASN A 14 -14.97 15.86 -11.49
C ASN A 14 -14.63 16.30 -12.92
N ASP A 15 -13.46 16.88 -13.14
CA ASP A 15 -12.97 17.29 -14.46
C ASP A 15 -12.30 16.11 -15.23
N SER A 16 -12.20 14.94 -14.61
CA SER A 16 -11.59 13.75 -15.22
C SER A 16 -12.67 12.83 -15.81
N ASN A 17 -12.45 12.30 -17.01
CA ASN A 17 -13.31 11.26 -17.60
C ASN A 17 -13.03 9.87 -16.97
N VAL A 18 -12.77 9.82 -15.67
CA VAL A 18 -12.43 8.60 -14.93
C VAL A 18 -13.61 8.21 -14.04
N HIS A 19 -14.03 6.96 -14.10
CA HIS A 19 -14.99 6.43 -13.13
C HIS A 19 -14.30 6.25 -11.78
N TYR A 20 -14.83 6.86 -10.75
CA TYR A 20 -14.31 6.77 -9.38
C TYR A 20 -15.45 6.62 -8.36
N SER A 21 -15.12 6.15 -7.18
CA SER A 21 -15.98 6.15 -5.99
C SER A 21 -15.19 6.63 -4.80
N ILE A 22 -15.81 7.41 -3.94
CA ILE A 22 -15.24 7.91 -2.69
C ILE A 22 -16.09 7.37 -1.54
N GLU A 23 -15.49 6.59 -0.66
CA GLU A 23 -16.16 6.02 0.50
C GLU A 23 -15.32 6.22 1.77
N VAL A 24 -16.01 6.50 2.86
CA VAL A 24 -15.39 6.67 4.17
C VAL A 24 -15.51 5.38 4.97
N ASN A 25 -14.45 4.99 5.67
CA ASN A 25 -14.38 3.76 6.48
C ASN A 25 -14.54 2.44 5.69
N ALA A 26 -14.37 2.47 4.36
CA ALA A 26 -14.50 1.31 3.47
C ALA A 26 -13.15 0.76 2.99
N ALA A 27 -12.04 1.07 3.65
CA ALA A 27 -10.70 0.69 3.19
C ALA A 27 -10.57 -0.84 3.03
N ASN A 28 -11.08 -1.63 3.95
CA ASN A 28 -11.02 -3.09 3.88
C ASN A 28 -11.82 -3.63 2.71
N ASP A 29 -13.00 -3.08 2.46
CA ASP A 29 -13.88 -3.50 1.38
C ASP A 29 -13.21 -3.21 0.02
N PHE A 30 -12.70 -2.00 -0.17
CA PHE A 30 -11.97 -1.65 -1.38
C PHE A 30 -10.72 -2.50 -1.60
N LEU A 31 -9.92 -2.74 -0.55
CA LEU A 31 -8.71 -3.57 -0.67
C LEU A 31 -9.05 -5.02 -1.04
N SER A 32 -10.18 -5.56 -0.55
CA SER A 32 -10.59 -6.94 -0.83
C SER A 32 -11.04 -7.18 -2.29
N ILE A 33 -11.47 -6.13 -2.99
CA ILE A 33 -11.95 -6.20 -4.39
C ILE A 33 -10.97 -5.59 -5.39
N SER A 34 -9.90 -4.96 -4.92
CA SER A 34 -8.92 -4.28 -5.76
C SER A 34 -7.79 -5.21 -6.19
N ASP A 35 -7.35 -5.09 -7.43
CA ASP A 35 -6.11 -5.74 -7.88
C ASP A 35 -4.86 -5.06 -7.32
N PHE A 36 -4.89 -3.74 -7.20
CA PHE A 36 -3.77 -2.90 -6.75
C PHE A 36 -4.24 -1.84 -5.77
N SER A 37 -3.32 -1.42 -4.92
CA SER A 37 -3.54 -0.29 -4.01
C SER A 37 -2.36 0.67 -4.04
N ILE A 38 -2.64 1.95 -3.94
CA ILE A 38 -1.63 2.99 -3.72
C ILE A 38 -1.74 3.40 -2.27
N VAL A 39 -0.74 3.07 -1.48
CA VAL A 39 -0.78 3.25 -0.02
C VAL A 39 0.49 3.90 0.49
N THR A 40 0.38 4.57 1.61
CA THR A 40 1.57 5.05 2.32
C THR A 40 2.29 3.89 3.03
N SER A 41 3.58 4.08 3.31
CA SER A 41 4.35 3.12 4.12
C SER A 41 3.73 2.97 5.52
N GLY A 42 3.71 1.73 6.02
CA GLY A 42 3.17 1.38 7.33
C GLY A 42 2.22 0.18 7.26
N THR A 43 1.31 0.09 8.23
CA THR A 43 0.34 -1.01 8.35
C THR A 43 -0.58 -1.15 7.14
N ALA A 44 -0.95 -0.04 6.49
CA ALA A 44 -1.81 -0.04 5.31
C ALA A 44 -1.22 -0.87 4.15
N SER A 45 0.10 -0.87 3.96
CA SER A 45 0.75 -1.68 2.93
C SER A 45 0.67 -3.19 3.23
N LEU A 46 0.75 -3.57 4.49
CA LEU A 46 0.60 -4.96 4.91
C LEU A 46 -0.86 -5.40 4.83
N GLN A 47 -1.78 -4.54 5.26
CA GLN A 47 -3.22 -4.75 5.16
C GLN A 47 -3.65 -4.98 3.70
N SER A 48 -3.11 -4.20 2.76
CA SER A 48 -3.33 -4.42 1.32
C SER A 48 -2.96 -5.83 0.90
N CYS A 49 -1.77 -6.30 1.26
CA CYS A 49 -1.34 -7.66 0.94
C CYS A 49 -2.28 -8.72 1.54
N VAL A 50 -2.66 -8.57 2.82
CA VAL A 50 -3.51 -9.56 3.51
C VAL A 50 -4.89 -9.64 2.87
N LEU A 51 -5.43 -8.53 2.38
CA LEU A 51 -6.75 -8.45 1.74
C LEU A 51 -6.71 -8.74 0.23
N GLY A 52 -5.53 -9.00 -0.35
CA GLY A 52 -5.38 -9.41 -1.73
C GLY A 52 -5.06 -8.30 -2.73
N ALA A 53 -5.05 -7.03 -2.30
CA ALA A 53 -4.58 -5.94 -3.12
C ALA A 53 -3.04 -5.87 -3.13
N HIS A 54 -2.42 -5.70 -4.29
CA HIS A 54 -0.97 -5.57 -4.38
C HIS A 54 -0.55 -4.12 -4.18
N PRO A 55 0.22 -3.79 -3.12
CA PRO A 55 0.53 -2.40 -2.80
C PRO A 55 1.62 -1.80 -3.69
N ILE A 56 1.40 -0.58 -4.14
CA ILE A 56 2.42 0.37 -4.55
C ILE A 56 2.63 1.30 -3.35
N ILE A 57 3.79 1.20 -2.72
CA ILE A 57 4.08 1.89 -1.47
C ILE A 57 4.65 3.25 -1.79
N CYS A 58 3.88 4.30 -1.50
CA CYS A 58 4.24 5.68 -1.77
C CYS A 58 4.61 6.39 -0.47
N TYR A 59 5.72 7.09 -0.47
CA TYR A 59 6.12 7.91 0.66
C TYR A 59 6.66 9.26 0.20
N LYS A 60 5.90 10.31 0.52
CA LYS A 60 6.29 11.68 0.23
C LYS A 60 5.97 12.56 1.44
N THR A 61 6.98 13.20 2.01
CA THR A 61 6.83 14.10 3.15
C THR A 61 7.77 15.27 3.03
N SER A 62 7.35 16.42 3.55
CA SER A 62 8.19 17.63 3.67
C SER A 62 9.25 17.51 4.76
N PHE A 63 9.02 16.66 5.76
CA PHE A 63 9.99 16.38 6.83
C PHE A 63 10.48 14.94 6.70
N PHE A 64 11.78 14.75 6.58
CA PHE A 64 12.39 13.44 6.71
C PHE A 64 12.13 12.91 8.12
N ASN A 65 11.22 11.98 8.27
CA ASN A 65 11.01 11.30 9.52
C ASN A 65 12.28 10.47 9.84
N HIS A 66 12.90 10.71 10.98
CA HIS A 66 14.13 10.06 11.42
C HIS A 66 14.03 8.51 11.36
N PHE A 67 12.83 7.96 11.62
CA PHE A 67 12.56 6.53 11.53
C PHE A 67 12.71 5.99 10.11
N ILE A 68 12.26 6.71 9.11
CA ILE A 68 12.35 6.27 7.71
C ILE A 68 13.77 6.42 7.19
N ILE A 69 14.45 7.50 7.55
CA ILE A 69 15.85 7.70 7.18
C ILE A 69 16.72 6.59 7.76
N SER A 70 16.58 6.30 9.06
CA SER A 70 17.37 5.25 9.70
C SER A 70 17.13 3.87 9.08
N ARG A 71 15.90 3.59 8.67
CA ARG A 71 15.54 2.34 8.00
C ARG A 71 16.07 2.27 6.57
N MET A 72 15.96 3.34 5.80
CA MET A 72 16.53 3.42 4.44
C MET A 72 18.05 3.26 4.43
N ILE A 73 18.75 3.79 5.43
CA ILE A 73 20.21 3.64 5.56
C ILE A 73 20.61 2.19 5.85
N GLN A 74 19.78 1.46 6.61
CA GLN A 74 20.10 0.09 7.03
C GLN A 74 19.68 -0.98 6.04
N THR A 75 18.50 -0.87 5.43
CA THR A 75 17.89 -1.95 4.65
C THR A 75 17.44 -1.54 3.25
N GLU A 76 17.41 -0.26 2.93
CA GLU A 76 16.79 0.31 1.73
C GLU A 76 15.30 -0.06 1.54
N ILE A 77 14.69 -0.69 2.55
CA ILE A 77 13.32 -1.19 2.53
C ILE A 77 12.51 -0.41 3.58
N ILE A 78 11.37 0.14 3.17
CA ILE A 78 10.49 0.90 4.06
C ILE A 78 9.12 0.24 4.26
N GLY A 79 8.65 -0.52 3.30
CA GLY A 79 7.35 -1.18 3.34
C GLY A 79 7.36 -2.46 4.17
N LEU A 80 6.37 -2.61 5.05
CA LEU A 80 6.26 -3.82 5.89
C LEU A 80 6.20 -5.13 5.10
N PRO A 81 5.49 -5.24 3.97
CA PRO A 81 5.50 -6.46 3.17
C PRO A 81 6.90 -6.85 2.69
N ASN A 82 7.66 -5.87 2.22
CA ASN A 82 9.03 -6.09 1.75
C ASN A 82 9.99 -6.47 2.89
N LEU A 83 9.80 -5.88 4.07
CA LEU A 83 10.56 -6.24 5.27
C LEU A 83 10.29 -7.69 5.69
N LEU A 84 9.05 -8.13 5.68
CA LEU A 84 8.68 -9.52 5.99
C LEU A 84 9.25 -10.52 4.98
N LEU A 85 9.42 -10.09 3.73
CA LEU A 85 10.07 -10.89 2.69
C LEU A 85 11.59 -10.78 2.71
N SER A 86 12.17 -9.87 3.51
CA SER A 86 13.58 -9.47 3.46
C SER A 86 14.06 -9.15 2.04
N GLN A 87 13.15 -8.67 1.21
CA GLN A 87 13.36 -8.41 -0.21
C GLN A 87 12.46 -7.28 -0.70
N LYS A 88 13.00 -6.38 -1.52
CA LYS A 88 12.25 -5.31 -2.20
C LYS A 88 11.45 -5.89 -3.38
N PHE A 89 10.28 -6.42 -3.07
CA PHE A 89 9.41 -7.10 -4.03
C PHE A 89 8.27 -6.21 -4.52
N PHE A 90 7.56 -5.56 -3.60
CA PHE A 90 6.55 -4.56 -3.95
C PHE A 90 7.20 -3.21 -4.20
N PRO A 91 6.69 -2.43 -5.18
CA PRO A 91 7.26 -1.12 -5.49
C PRO A 91 7.23 -0.17 -4.30
N GLU A 92 8.34 0.51 -4.07
CA GLU A 92 8.48 1.58 -3.08
C GLU A 92 8.91 2.87 -3.79
N LEU A 93 7.99 3.82 -3.87
CA LEU A 93 8.21 5.12 -4.48
C LEU A 93 8.40 6.17 -3.38
N VAL A 94 9.64 6.61 -3.21
CA VAL A 94 10.03 7.48 -2.10
C VAL A 94 10.39 8.86 -2.62
N GLN A 95 9.86 9.90 -1.97
CA GLN A 95 10.17 11.32 -2.22
C GLN A 95 10.05 11.70 -3.71
N THR A 96 11.16 11.96 -4.37
CA THR A 96 11.22 12.37 -5.78
C THR A 96 10.77 11.28 -6.75
N ALA A 97 10.85 10.01 -6.36
CA ALA A 97 10.33 8.89 -7.13
C ALA A 97 8.81 8.76 -7.05
N CYS A 98 8.15 9.37 -6.05
CA CYS A 98 6.70 9.34 -5.91
C CYS A 98 6.04 10.35 -6.85
N THR A 99 5.92 9.95 -8.12
CA THR A 99 5.30 10.73 -9.20
C THR A 99 4.16 9.94 -9.85
N PRO A 100 3.14 10.61 -10.44
CA PRO A 100 2.06 9.93 -11.16
C PRO A 100 2.58 8.99 -12.26
N GLN A 101 3.61 9.41 -12.99
CA GLN A 101 4.23 8.64 -14.06
C GLN A 101 4.84 7.33 -13.54
N ASN A 102 5.57 7.39 -12.44
CA ASN A 102 6.18 6.21 -11.83
C ASN A 102 5.12 5.28 -11.23
N ILE A 103 4.07 5.82 -10.61
CA ILE A 103 2.94 5.04 -10.11
C ILE A 103 2.28 4.27 -11.26
N LEU A 104 1.99 4.93 -12.37
CA LEU A 104 1.41 4.29 -13.55
C LEU A 104 2.32 3.18 -14.10
N LEU A 105 3.62 3.45 -14.20
CA LEU A 105 4.61 2.47 -14.67
C LEU A 105 4.64 1.22 -13.77
N GLU A 106 4.66 1.41 -12.45
CA GLU A 106 4.65 0.28 -11.51
C GLU A 106 3.32 -0.49 -11.55
N THR A 107 2.19 0.19 -11.71
CA THR A 107 0.88 -0.47 -11.90
C THR A 107 0.89 -1.38 -13.13
N GLN A 108 1.47 -0.93 -14.24
CA GLN A 108 1.58 -1.75 -15.45
C GLN A 108 2.48 -2.98 -15.25
N LYS A 109 3.60 -2.83 -14.54
CA LYS A 109 4.50 -3.95 -14.21
C LYS A 109 3.82 -4.99 -13.31
N LEU A 110 3.10 -4.53 -12.27
CA LEU A 110 2.36 -5.40 -11.37
C LEU A 110 1.29 -6.21 -12.12
N LYS A 111 0.57 -5.57 -13.04
CA LYS A 111 -0.45 -6.21 -13.85
C LYS A 111 0.08 -7.40 -14.66
N ILE A 112 1.30 -7.29 -15.17
CA ILE A 112 1.96 -8.36 -15.93
C ILE A 112 2.38 -9.53 -15.02
N ASN A 113 2.73 -9.24 -13.77
CA ASN A 113 3.32 -10.19 -12.82
C ASN A 113 2.33 -10.72 -11.76
N LYS A 114 1.02 -10.62 -11.97
CA LYS A 114 -0.01 -10.95 -10.98
C LYS A 114 0.20 -12.32 -10.31
N PHE A 115 0.50 -13.36 -11.08
CA PHE A 115 0.73 -14.71 -10.53
C PHE A 115 1.87 -14.75 -9.50
N LEU A 116 2.99 -14.08 -9.77
CA LEU A 116 4.12 -14.03 -8.86
C LEU A 116 3.78 -13.19 -7.61
N LEU A 117 2.98 -12.15 -7.77
CA LEU A 117 2.48 -11.32 -6.67
C LEU A 117 1.61 -12.14 -5.71
N ASP A 118 0.68 -12.94 -6.24
CA ASP A 118 -0.19 -13.80 -5.44
C ASP A 118 0.62 -14.82 -4.62
N GLN A 119 1.66 -15.41 -5.21
CA GLN A 119 2.58 -16.30 -4.49
C GLN A 119 3.30 -15.60 -3.34
N LYS A 120 3.81 -14.39 -3.56
CA LYS A 120 4.52 -13.62 -2.52
C LYS A 120 3.58 -13.13 -1.42
N THR A 121 2.38 -12.71 -1.78
CA THR A 121 1.32 -12.38 -0.82
C THR A 121 0.97 -13.58 0.07
N SER A 122 0.82 -14.77 -0.53
CA SER A 122 0.57 -16.01 0.22
C SER A 122 1.71 -16.35 1.18
N LEU A 123 2.96 -16.08 0.81
CA LEU A 123 4.11 -16.27 1.69
C LEU A 123 4.09 -15.29 2.88
N ILE A 124 3.74 -14.03 2.65
CA ILE A 124 3.55 -13.03 3.73
C ILE A 124 2.49 -13.51 4.71
N ILE A 125 1.31 -13.91 4.21
CA ILE A 125 0.22 -14.41 5.06
C ILE A 125 0.64 -15.63 5.89
N LYS A 126 1.40 -16.55 5.28
CA LYS A 126 1.96 -17.72 5.98
C LYS A 126 2.93 -17.32 7.09
N ASN A 127 3.81 -16.37 6.83
CA ASN A 127 4.76 -15.88 7.82
C ASN A 127 4.05 -15.18 8.99
N LEU A 128 3.01 -14.40 8.70
CA LEU A 128 2.20 -13.73 9.73
C LEU A 128 1.46 -14.74 10.62
N LYS A 129 0.89 -15.81 10.07
CA LYS A 129 0.23 -16.87 10.84
C LYS A 129 1.18 -17.55 11.82
N GLY A 130 2.45 -17.69 11.47
CA GLY A 130 3.50 -18.22 12.36
C GLY A 130 3.87 -17.30 13.54
N ILE A 131 3.51 -16.00 13.49
CA ILE A 131 3.84 -14.99 14.51
C ILE A 131 2.62 -14.69 15.44
N GLY A 132 1.54 -15.45 15.35
CA GLY A 132 0.32 -15.20 16.13
C GLY A 132 -0.67 -14.27 15.42
N PHE A 133 -0.83 -14.47 14.12
CA PHE A 133 -1.70 -13.71 13.23
C PHE A 133 -3.14 -13.56 13.74
N ASP A 134 -3.65 -14.51 14.52
CA ASP A 134 -5.01 -14.44 15.10
C ASP A 134 -5.21 -13.25 16.04
N SER A 135 -4.15 -12.75 16.67
CA SER A 135 -4.21 -11.51 17.47
C SER A 135 -4.10 -10.26 16.61
N LEU A 136 -3.26 -10.29 15.58
CA LEU A 136 -3.09 -9.16 14.63
C LEU A 136 -4.31 -8.99 13.72
N ALA A 137 -4.92 -10.08 13.27
CA ALA A 137 -6.15 -10.03 12.47
C ALA A 137 -7.33 -9.46 13.25
N LYS A 138 -7.40 -9.72 14.56
CA LYS A 138 -8.39 -9.10 15.44
C LYS A 138 -8.16 -7.59 15.61
N GLU A 139 -6.92 -7.15 15.77
CA GLU A 139 -6.60 -5.72 15.87
C GLU A 139 -6.85 -4.97 14.56
N VAL A 140 -6.55 -5.58 13.40
CA VAL A 140 -6.80 -4.97 12.08
C VAL A 140 -8.29 -4.92 11.73
N SER A 141 -9.12 -5.84 12.27
CA SER A 141 -10.58 -5.83 12.06
C SER A 141 -11.35 -4.89 12.99
N ILE A 142 -10.68 -4.30 13.98
CA ILE A 142 -11.27 -3.37 14.97
C ILE A 142 -10.92 -1.90 14.59
N LEU A 143 -9.99 -1.67 13.68
CA LEU A 143 -9.64 -0.35 13.14
C LEU A 143 -10.41 -0.05 11.86
#